data_981c432221beb4b88f119ae1ee4254ff
#
_entry.id   981c432221beb4b88f119ae1ee4254ff
#
_cell.length_a   1.000
_cell.length_b   1.000
_cell.length_c   1.000
_cell.angle_alpha   90.00
_cell.angle_beta   90.00
_cell.angle_gamma   90.00
#
_symmetry.space_group_name_H-M   'P 1'
#
loop_
_entity.id
_entity.type
_entity.pdbx_description
1 polymer ?
#
loop_
_entity_poly.entity_id
_entity_poly.type
_entity_poly.pdbx_seq_one_letter_code
_entity_poly.pdbx_strand_id
1 'polypeptide(L)'
;VEGAVGVVNGNLATLEKDGIIAAAAVIGAGVGLRIERGRIIADIKSLLPSNEFLIAQWNGPKEKLGAFKKFAKAKMDKLQPLSELTKGGPAKWPKPVTTRGKLGLTPGAYVVDTITIPENNPWNSWIRCSGFDFFKGGKSAAICSVTGDVWIVSGIDESLKELKWRRYATGLFQPRGLKIVDDQIYVLSLFFFCP
;
A
#
# COMPACT_ATOMS: atom_id res chain seq x y z
N VAL A 1 6.42 12.83 30.70
CA VAL A 1 5.34 13.79 31.05
C VAL A 1 5.28 13.85 32.56
N GLU A 2 5.73 14.96 33.17
CA GLU A 2 5.65 15.17 34.61
C GLU A 2 4.20 15.10 35.10
N GLY A 3 3.95 14.39 36.24
CA GLY A 3 2.63 14.27 36.84
C GLY A 3 1.70 13.19 36.24
N ALA A 4 2.14 12.39 35.31
CA ALA A 4 1.34 11.27 34.82
C ALA A 4 1.40 10.06 35.75
N VAL A 5 0.23 9.49 36.07
CA VAL A 5 0.12 8.24 36.84
C VAL A 5 0.14 7.07 35.87
N GLY A 6 1.10 6.18 36.05
CA GLY A 6 1.30 5.02 35.18
C GLY A 6 0.94 3.71 35.86
N VAL A 7 0.27 2.82 35.13
CA VAL A 7 -0.05 1.47 35.58
C VAL A 7 0.28 0.46 34.49
N VAL A 8 1.03 -0.59 34.86
CA VAL A 8 1.28 -1.75 33.98
C VAL A 8 0.57 -2.95 34.61
N ASN A 9 -0.29 -3.60 33.83
CA ASN A 9 -1.01 -4.80 34.22
C ASN A 9 -0.92 -5.84 33.09
N GLY A 10 0.02 -6.77 33.25
CA GLY A 10 0.32 -7.78 32.22
C GLY A 10 0.71 -7.14 30.87
N ASN A 11 -0.09 -7.40 29.86
CA ASN A 11 0.13 -6.91 28.50
C ASN A 11 -0.48 -5.53 28.21
N LEU A 12 -0.95 -4.83 29.22
CA LEU A 12 -1.54 -3.50 29.12
C LEU A 12 -0.78 -2.50 29.99
N ALA A 13 -0.41 -1.37 29.42
CA ALA A 13 0.12 -0.21 30.13
C ALA A 13 -0.76 1.00 29.87
N THR A 14 -0.96 1.81 30.90
CA THR A 14 -1.74 3.06 30.84
C THR A 14 -0.99 4.18 31.52
N LEU A 15 -1.07 5.38 30.95
CA LEU A 15 -0.62 6.64 31.53
C LEU A 15 -1.82 7.58 31.58
N GLU A 16 -2.15 8.09 32.75
CA GLU A 16 -3.24 9.05 32.96
C GLU A 16 -2.67 10.44 33.30
N LYS A 17 -3.14 11.44 32.57
CA LYS A 17 -2.87 12.84 32.86
C LYS A 17 -4.08 13.67 32.42
N ASP A 18 -4.52 14.56 33.32
CA ASP A 18 -5.63 15.52 33.09
C ASP A 18 -6.92 14.86 32.57
N GLY A 19 -7.26 13.65 33.08
CA GLY A 19 -8.44 12.89 32.65
C GLY A 19 -8.31 12.17 31.32
N ILE A 20 -7.17 12.31 30.64
CA ILE A 20 -6.87 11.61 29.39
C ILE A 20 -5.94 10.43 29.70
N ILE A 21 -6.26 9.29 29.10
CA ILE A 21 -5.44 8.07 29.19
C ILE A 21 -4.79 7.78 27.85
N ALA A 22 -3.48 7.64 27.89
CA ALA A 22 -2.72 6.96 26.85
C ALA A 22 -2.57 5.49 27.26
N ALA A 23 -2.97 4.56 26.41
CA ALA A 23 -2.91 3.13 26.65
C ALA A 23 -2.17 2.41 25.51
N ALA A 24 -1.40 1.39 25.89
CA ALA A 24 -0.82 0.45 24.96
C ALA A 24 -1.06 -0.98 25.43
N ALA A 25 -1.43 -1.86 24.50
CA ALA A 25 -1.55 -3.30 24.76
C ALA A 25 -0.66 -4.06 23.81
N VAL A 26 0.07 -5.05 24.32
CA VAL A 26 0.87 -5.98 23.54
C VAL A 26 0.12 -7.30 23.40
N ILE A 27 0.08 -7.81 22.17
CA ILE A 27 -0.56 -9.06 21.79
C ILE A 27 0.51 -9.91 21.10
N GLY A 28 0.79 -11.09 21.64
CA GLY A 28 1.86 -11.97 21.19
C GLY A 28 2.92 -12.23 22.23
N ALA A 29 3.97 -12.94 21.88
CA ALA A 29 5.05 -13.36 22.76
C ALA A 29 6.32 -12.51 22.60
N GLY A 30 7.19 -12.54 23.60
CA GLY A 30 8.53 -11.93 23.54
C GLY A 30 8.59 -10.42 23.73
N VAL A 31 7.46 -9.75 24.02
CA VAL A 31 7.42 -8.31 24.27
C VAL A 31 6.73 -8.03 25.61
N GLY A 32 7.33 -7.17 26.41
CA GLY A 32 6.76 -6.65 27.66
C GLY A 32 6.51 -5.14 27.56
N LEU A 33 5.70 -4.63 28.47
CA LEU A 33 5.49 -3.20 28.62
C LEU A 33 6.07 -2.71 29.93
N ARG A 34 6.67 -1.55 29.91
CA ARG A 34 7.09 -0.82 31.11
C ARG A 34 6.81 0.67 30.97
N ILE A 35 6.80 1.36 32.10
CA ILE A 35 6.65 2.82 32.11
C ILE A 35 7.93 3.41 32.64
N GLU A 36 8.48 4.35 31.89
CA GLU A 36 9.70 5.06 32.26
C GLU A 36 9.60 6.53 31.83
N ARG A 37 9.89 7.44 32.74
CA ARG A 37 9.87 8.90 32.49
C ARG A 37 8.59 9.41 31.81
N GLY A 38 7.43 8.90 32.24
CA GLY A 38 6.14 9.28 31.68
C GLY A 38 5.89 8.81 30.24
N ARG A 39 6.54 7.69 29.84
CA ARG A 39 6.36 7.04 28.53
C ARG A 39 6.05 5.57 28.72
N ILE A 40 5.21 5.03 27.87
CA ILE A 40 5.03 3.58 27.75
C ILE A 40 6.08 3.06 26.77
N ILE A 41 6.89 2.10 27.21
CA ILE A 41 7.96 1.50 26.45
C ILE A 41 7.63 0.02 26.24
N ALA A 42 7.78 -0.45 25.01
CA ALA A 42 7.73 -1.87 24.70
C ALA A 42 9.15 -2.45 24.72
N ASP A 43 9.38 -3.40 25.62
CA ASP A 43 10.65 -4.12 25.71
C ASP A 43 10.59 -5.41 24.93
N ILE A 44 11.34 -5.48 23.85
CA ILE A 44 11.45 -6.69 23.03
C ILE A 44 12.54 -7.58 23.64
N LYS A 45 12.12 -8.66 24.32
CA LYS A 45 13.02 -9.55 25.04
C LYS A 45 13.75 -10.54 24.15
N SER A 46 13.23 -10.80 22.95
CA SER A 46 13.82 -11.73 21.98
C SER A 46 13.43 -11.35 20.57
N LEU A 47 14.40 -11.23 19.68
CA LEU A 47 14.23 -11.00 18.24
C LEU A 47 14.35 -12.33 17.47
N LEU A 48 13.65 -13.37 17.90
CA LEU A 48 13.57 -14.58 17.10
C LEU A 48 12.72 -14.32 15.85
N PRO A 49 13.08 -14.82 14.68
CA PRO A 49 12.32 -14.62 13.45
C PRO A 49 10.86 -15.09 13.51
N SER A 50 10.55 -15.98 14.48
CA SER A 50 9.20 -16.50 14.72
C SER A 50 8.36 -15.67 15.69
N ASN A 51 8.93 -14.60 16.29
CA ASN A 51 8.19 -13.79 17.27
C ASN A 51 7.39 -12.70 16.56
N GLU A 52 6.12 -12.98 16.34
CA GLU A 52 5.16 -12.00 15.85
C GLU A 52 4.39 -11.40 17.02
N PHE A 53 4.26 -10.08 17.05
CA PHE A 53 3.49 -9.37 18.05
C PHE A 53 2.79 -8.16 17.44
N LEU A 54 1.70 -7.74 18.07
CA LEU A 54 0.96 -6.53 17.74
C LEU A 54 0.99 -5.58 18.93
N ILE A 55 1.23 -4.31 18.66
CA ILE A 55 1.04 -3.25 19.66
C ILE A 55 -0.21 -2.46 19.28
N ALA A 56 -1.23 -2.53 20.12
CA ALA A 56 -2.40 -1.68 20.02
C ALA A 56 -2.18 -0.43 20.86
N GLN A 57 -2.41 0.74 20.29
CA GLN A 57 -2.31 2.02 21.00
C GLN A 57 -3.66 2.72 20.97
N TRP A 58 -3.95 3.43 22.05
CA TRP A 58 -5.17 4.20 22.19
C TRP A 58 -4.94 5.42 23.09
N ASN A 59 -5.63 6.50 22.78
CA ASN A 59 -5.64 7.72 23.58
C ASN A 59 -7.07 8.25 23.67
N GLY A 60 -7.51 8.60 24.87
CA GLY A 60 -8.86 9.10 25.07
C GLY A 60 -9.29 9.20 26.52
N PRO A 61 -10.57 9.55 26.76
CA PRO A 61 -11.10 9.73 28.09
C PRO A 61 -11.24 8.40 28.85
N LYS A 62 -11.09 8.45 30.17
CA LYS A 62 -11.04 7.27 31.06
C LYS A 62 -12.24 6.33 30.91
N GLU A 63 -13.42 6.87 30.65
CA GLU A 63 -14.67 6.12 30.53
C GLU A 63 -14.63 5.16 29.31
N LYS A 64 -13.85 5.47 28.27
CA LYS A 64 -13.71 4.66 27.07
C LYS A 64 -12.60 3.62 27.14
N LEU A 65 -11.78 3.60 28.18
CA LEU A 65 -10.70 2.62 28.35
C LEU A 65 -11.22 1.17 28.34
N GLY A 66 -12.42 0.92 28.86
CA GLY A 66 -13.06 -0.39 28.87
C GLY A 66 -13.28 -0.95 27.44
N ALA A 67 -13.64 -0.08 26.50
CA ALA A 67 -13.82 -0.46 25.10
C ALA A 67 -12.47 -0.84 24.45
N PHE A 68 -11.41 -0.10 24.74
CA PHE A 68 -10.07 -0.44 24.26
C PHE A 68 -9.58 -1.79 24.81
N LYS A 69 -9.80 -2.06 26.11
CA LYS A 69 -9.46 -3.35 26.74
C LYS A 69 -10.18 -4.52 26.05
N LYS A 70 -11.47 -4.36 25.77
CA LYS A 70 -12.27 -5.34 25.01
C LYS A 70 -11.71 -5.58 23.61
N PHE A 71 -11.39 -4.49 22.89
CA PHE A 71 -10.79 -4.56 21.56
C PHE A 71 -9.45 -5.30 21.57
N ALA A 72 -8.54 -4.94 22.48
CA ALA A 72 -7.23 -5.57 22.60
C ALA A 72 -7.37 -7.07 22.87
N LYS A 73 -8.24 -7.47 23.83
CA LYS A 73 -8.52 -8.87 24.14
C LYS A 73 -9.07 -9.64 22.95
N ALA A 74 -10.02 -9.07 22.20
CA ALA A 74 -10.61 -9.72 21.02
C ALA A 74 -9.61 -9.90 19.85
N LYS A 75 -8.53 -9.12 19.81
CA LYS A 75 -7.46 -9.28 18.83
C LYS A 75 -6.41 -10.30 19.23
N MET A 76 -6.27 -10.62 20.51
CA MET A 76 -5.34 -11.66 20.99
C MET A 76 -5.61 -13.01 20.34
N ASP A 77 -6.89 -13.35 20.13
CA ASP A 77 -7.31 -14.64 19.58
C ASP A 77 -7.30 -14.68 18.03
N LYS A 78 -6.95 -13.58 17.38
CA LYS A 78 -7.07 -13.39 15.92
C LYS A 78 -5.83 -12.79 15.27
N LEU A 79 -4.65 -13.02 15.83
CA LEU A 79 -3.40 -12.66 15.16
C LEU A 79 -3.27 -13.48 13.87
N GLN A 80 -3.32 -12.79 12.73
CA GLN A 80 -2.96 -13.42 11.45
C GLN A 80 -1.44 -13.44 11.35
N PRO A 81 -0.83 -14.56 10.95
CA PRO A 81 0.61 -14.61 10.72
C PRO A 81 1.04 -13.54 9.72
N LEU A 82 2.07 -12.76 10.04
CA LEU A 82 2.58 -11.71 9.14
C LEU A 82 3.07 -12.29 7.82
N SER A 83 3.51 -13.55 7.83
CA SER A 83 3.87 -14.32 6.62
C SER A 83 2.72 -14.41 5.60
N GLU A 84 1.47 -14.37 6.03
CA GLU A 84 0.33 -14.34 5.11
C GLU A 84 0.23 -13.01 4.35
N LEU A 85 0.68 -11.90 4.96
CA LEU A 85 0.67 -10.58 4.34
C LEU A 85 1.73 -10.44 3.24
N THR A 86 2.74 -11.31 3.23
CA THR A 86 3.80 -11.31 2.19
C THR A 86 3.42 -12.11 0.94
N LYS A 87 2.35 -12.90 1.00
CA LYS A 87 1.89 -13.74 -0.12
C LYS A 87 1.18 -12.98 -1.24
N GLY A 88 1.06 -11.67 -1.09
CA GLY A 88 0.26 -10.84 -1.98
C GLY A 88 -1.25 -10.98 -1.67
N GLY A 89 -2.01 -10.03 -2.14
CA GLY A 89 -3.46 -9.96 -1.97
C GLY A 89 -4.18 -9.77 -3.30
N PRO A 90 -5.51 -9.68 -3.28
CA PRO A 90 -6.28 -9.36 -4.47
C PRO A 90 -5.86 -7.98 -5.01
N ALA A 91 -6.02 -7.78 -6.32
CA ALA A 91 -5.72 -6.52 -6.96
C ALA A 91 -6.49 -5.37 -6.28
N LYS A 92 -5.79 -4.32 -5.86
CA LYS A 92 -6.38 -3.16 -5.18
C LYS A 92 -7.38 -2.42 -6.08
N TRP A 93 -7.14 -2.45 -7.40
CA TRP A 93 -8.01 -1.86 -8.41
C TRP A 93 -8.41 -2.93 -9.44
N PRO A 94 -9.39 -3.82 -9.10
CA PRO A 94 -9.71 -4.98 -9.93
C PRO A 94 -10.47 -4.63 -11.21
N LYS A 95 -11.22 -3.50 -11.21
CA LYS A 95 -12.04 -3.10 -12.35
C LYS A 95 -11.20 -2.30 -13.34
N PRO A 96 -11.10 -2.73 -14.62
CA PRO A 96 -10.45 -1.94 -15.65
C PRO A 96 -11.33 -0.76 -16.10
N VAL A 97 -10.68 0.25 -16.65
CA VAL A 97 -11.32 1.34 -17.41
C VAL A 97 -11.10 1.06 -18.90
N THR A 98 -12.14 1.18 -19.71
CA THR A 98 -12.06 0.89 -21.14
C THR A 98 -11.99 2.17 -21.95
N THR A 99 -11.08 2.20 -22.93
CA THR A 99 -11.00 3.24 -23.94
C THR A 99 -10.99 2.62 -25.35
N ARG A 100 -11.17 3.45 -26.36
CA ARG A 100 -11.03 3.06 -27.76
C ARG A 100 -9.82 3.78 -28.36
N GLY A 101 -8.92 3.03 -28.97
CA GLY A 101 -7.82 3.61 -29.72
C GLY A 101 -8.24 4.19 -31.07
N LYS A 102 -7.32 4.80 -31.73
CA LYS A 102 -7.52 5.39 -33.08
C LYS A 102 -6.48 4.82 -34.04
N LEU A 103 -6.94 4.25 -35.12
CA LEU A 103 -6.06 3.81 -36.21
C LEU A 103 -5.68 4.99 -37.08
N GLY A 104 -4.42 5.03 -37.49
CA GLY A 104 -3.95 5.96 -38.50
C GLY A 104 -4.51 5.60 -39.86
N LEU A 105 -5.11 6.54 -40.54
CA LEU A 105 -5.72 6.35 -41.87
C LEU A 105 -4.96 7.06 -42.98
N THR A 106 -3.95 7.85 -42.65
CA THR A 106 -3.19 8.62 -43.64
C THR A 106 -2.17 7.72 -44.31
N PRO A 107 -2.26 7.47 -45.63
CA PRO A 107 -1.25 6.71 -46.35
C PRO A 107 0.08 7.44 -46.30
N GLY A 108 1.15 6.72 -45.99
CA GLY A 108 2.50 7.27 -45.93
C GLY A 108 3.53 6.19 -45.60
N ALA A 109 4.81 6.60 -45.52
CA ALA A 109 5.88 5.70 -45.10
C ALA A 109 5.70 5.19 -43.64
N TYR A 110 4.95 5.93 -42.82
CA TYR A 110 4.62 5.58 -41.44
C TYR A 110 3.15 5.84 -41.18
N VAL A 111 2.52 4.96 -40.45
CA VAL A 111 1.14 5.10 -39.95
C VAL A 111 1.19 5.15 -38.43
N VAL A 112 0.49 6.11 -37.84
CA VAL A 112 0.48 6.30 -36.37
C VAL A 112 -0.85 5.87 -35.82
N ASP A 113 -0.85 4.78 -35.05
CA ASP A 113 -1.97 4.35 -34.24
C ASP A 113 -1.89 4.96 -32.83
N THR A 114 -3.03 5.30 -32.27
CA THR A 114 -3.10 5.94 -30.96
C THR A 114 -3.74 5.02 -29.92
N ILE A 115 -2.99 4.69 -28.88
CA ILE A 115 -3.50 4.04 -27.68
C ILE A 115 -4.04 5.12 -26.75
N THR A 116 -5.35 5.31 -26.74
CA THR A 116 -6.00 6.39 -25.98
C THR A 116 -5.96 6.11 -24.49
N ILE A 117 -5.35 7.00 -23.71
CA ILE A 117 -5.28 6.90 -22.26
C ILE A 117 -6.65 7.22 -21.62
N PRO A 118 -7.00 6.65 -20.44
CA PRO A 118 -8.24 6.93 -19.72
C PRO A 118 -8.13 8.22 -18.90
N GLU A 119 -8.24 9.37 -19.54
CA GLU A 119 -8.19 10.67 -18.86
C GLU A 119 -9.31 10.78 -17.80
N ASN A 120 -10.52 10.34 -18.15
CA ASN A 120 -11.64 10.27 -17.23
C ASN A 120 -11.66 8.89 -16.56
N ASN A 121 -11.01 8.78 -15.41
CA ASN A 121 -10.96 7.54 -14.64
C ASN A 121 -11.52 7.74 -13.21
N PRO A 122 -12.02 6.67 -12.56
CA PRO A 122 -12.71 6.77 -11.25
C PRO A 122 -11.84 7.30 -10.11
N TRP A 123 -10.53 7.37 -10.31
CA TRP A 123 -9.58 7.79 -9.28
C TRP A 123 -9.08 9.22 -9.50
N ASN A 124 -9.60 9.95 -10.50
CA ASN A 124 -9.13 11.28 -10.90
C ASN A 124 -7.60 11.33 -11.08
N SER A 125 -7.02 10.20 -11.52
CA SER A 125 -5.58 10.10 -11.72
C SER A 125 -5.22 10.77 -13.04
N TRP A 126 -4.34 11.76 -12.96
CA TRP A 126 -3.79 12.39 -14.15
C TRP A 126 -2.66 11.54 -14.72
N ILE A 127 -2.87 11.00 -15.92
CA ILE A 127 -1.91 10.11 -16.59
C ILE A 127 -1.02 10.93 -17.52
N ARG A 128 0.07 11.47 -16.96
CA ARG A 128 1.15 12.07 -17.74
C ARG A 128 2.24 11.03 -17.95
N CYS A 129 2.20 10.36 -19.09
CA CYS A 129 3.12 9.27 -19.42
C CYS A 129 4.58 9.72 -19.37
N SER A 130 5.44 8.96 -18.71
CA SER A 130 6.86 9.21 -18.54
C SER A 130 7.75 8.03 -18.94
N GLY A 131 7.17 6.87 -19.10
CA GLY A 131 7.84 5.67 -19.61
C GLY A 131 6.83 4.59 -19.92
N PHE A 132 7.16 3.73 -20.88
CA PHE A 132 6.33 2.58 -21.23
C PHE A 132 7.19 1.46 -21.83
N ASP A 133 6.66 0.25 -21.77
CA ASP A 133 7.22 -0.89 -22.50
C ASP A 133 6.11 -1.92 -22.76
N PHE A 134 6.34 -2.79 -23.76
CA PHE A 134 5.41 -3.86 -24.12
C PHE A 134 5.77 -5.18 -23.43
N PHE A 135 4.76 -5.91 -22.98
CA PHE A 135 4.90 -7.30 -22.60
C PHE A 135 5.19 -8.17 -23.80
N LYS A 136 5.68 -9.38 -23.57
CA LYS A 136 5.96 -10.35 -24.63
C LYS A 136 4.71 -10.56 -25.49
N GLY A 137 4.89 -10.47 -26.81
CA GLY A 137 3.79 -10.59 -27.78
C GLY A 137 3.08 -9.29 -28.16
N GLY A 138 3.41 -8.13 -27.57
CA GLY A 138 2.96 -6.80 -28.01
C GLY A 138 1.49 -6.47 -27.78
N LYS A 139 0.67 -7.40 -27.25
CA LYS A 139 -0.79 -7.21 -27.04
C LYS A 139 -1.15 -6.48 -25.76
N SER A 140 -0.18 -6.19 -24.92
CA SER A 140 -0.31 -5.41 -23.70
C SER A 140 0.96 -4.61 -23.43
N ALA A 141 0.83 -3.52 -22.70
CA ALA A 141 1.93 -2.67 -22.29
C ALA A 141 1.75 -2.17 -20.87
N ALA A 142 2.84 -1.83 -20.21
CA ALA A 142 2.83 -1.07 -18.99
C ALA A 142 3.30 0.35 -19.25
N ILE A 143 2.68 1.30 -18.53
CA ILE A 143 2.94 2.74 -18.67
C ILE A 143 3.10 3.31 -17.26
N CYS A 144 4.15 4.07 -17.01
CA CYS A 144 4.25 4.85 -15.78
C CYS A 144 3.92 6.32 -16.03
N SER A 145 3.41 6.97 -14.99
CA SER A 145 3.05 8.39 -15.00
C SER A 145 3.95 9.16 -14.05
N VAL A 146 4.35 10.38 -14.43
CA VAL A 146 5.11 11.30 -13.54
C VAL A 146 4.40 11.51 -12.20
N THR A 147 3.07 11.38 -12.17
CA THR A 147 2.25 11.51 -10.96
C THR A 147 2.33 10.34 -9.99
N GLY A 148 3.08 9.27 -10.33
CA GLY A 148 3.36 8.17 -9.42
C GLY A 148 2.58 6.89 -9.67
N ASP A 149 1.82 6.81 -10.74
CA ASP A 149 1.04 5.62 -11.09
C ASP A 149 1.73 4.73 -12.11
N VAL A 150 1.45 3.43 -12.03
CA VAL A 150 1.73 2.46 -13.08
C VAL A 150 0.40 1.87 -13.56
N TRP A 151 0.22 1.85 -14.86
CA TRP A 151 -0.96 1.31 -15.53
C TRP A 151 -0.57 0.20 -16.49
N ILE A 152 -1.42 -0.82 -16.60
CA ILE A 152 -1.31 -1.85 -17.61
C ILE A 152 -2.47 -1.69 -18.57
N VAL A 153 -2.17 -1.56 -19.86
CA VAL A 153 -3.15 -1.61 -20.93
C VAL A 153 -3.07 -2.96 -21.63
N SER A 154 -4.22 -3.54 -21.90
CA SER A 154 -4.38 -4.78 -22.67
C SER A 154 -5.43 -4.59 -23.77
N GLY A 155 -5.48 -5.53 -24.73
CA GLY A 155 -6.36 -5.41 -25.88
C GLY A 155 -5.75 -4.58 -27.00
N ILE A 156 -4.41 -4.50 -27.05
CA ILE A 156 -3.68 -3.90 -28.16
C ILE A 156 -3.70 -4.91 -29.31
N ASP A 157 -4.59 -4.70 -30.26
CA ASP A 157 -4.75 -5.49 -31.47
C ASP A 157 -4.86 -4.57 -32.69
N GLU A 158 -4.98 -5.15 -33.86
CA GLU A 158 -5.09 -4.42 -35.13
C GLU A 158 -6.31 -3.48 -35.23
N SER A 159 -7.31 -3.69 -34.38
CA SER A 159 -8.55 -2.90 -34.39
C SER A 159 -8.56 -1.76 -33.37
N LEU A 160 -7.80 -1.88 -32.29
CA LEU A 160 -7.76 -0.99 -31.12
C LEU A 160 -9.15 -0.61 -30.56
N LYS A 161 -10.18 -1.48 -30.80
CA LYS A 161 -11.55 -1.17 -30.45
C LYS A 161 -11.81 -1.16 -28.96
N GLU A 162 -11.07 -1.98 -28.20
CA GLU A 162 -11.28 -2.15 -26.77
C GLU A 162 -9.95 -2.24 -26.03
N LEU A 163 -9.49 -1.12 -25.51
CA LEU A 163 -8.28 -1.02 -24.68
C LEU A 163 -8.68 -1.06 -23.22
N LYS A 164 -8.25 -2.10 -22.48
CA LYS A 164 -8.56 -2.28 -21.04
C LYS A 164 -7.40 -1.80 -20.20
N TRP A 165 -7.62 -0.73 -19.45
CA TRP A 165 -6.65 -0.10 -18.57
C TRP A 165 -6.86 -0.52 -17.14
N ARG A 166 -5.86 -1.11 -16.53
CA ARG A 166 -5.85 -1.46 -15.11
C ARG A 166 -4.79 -0.64 -14.39
N ARG A 167 -5.20 0.08 -13.36
CA ARG A 167 -4.26 0.72 -12.45
C ARG A 167 -3.54 -0.39 -11.68
N TYR A 168 -2.23 -0.46 -11.80
CA TYR A 168 -1.42 -1.55 -11.26
C TYR A 168 -0.76 -1.16 -9.94
N ALA A 169 -0.10 0.00 -9.91
CA ALA A 169 0.57 0.53 -8.72
C ALA A 169 0.39 2.05 -8.64
N THR A 170 0.58 2.60 -7.45
CA THR A 170 0.55 4.04 -7.18
C THR A 170 1.47 4.39 -6.03
N GLY A 171 1.77 5.70 -5.86
CA GLY A 171 2.59 6.21 -4.77
C GLY A 171 4.08 6.23 -5.06
N LEU A 172 4.47 5.99 -6.30
CA LEU A 172 5.86 6.15 -6.73
C LEU A 172 6.21 7.64 -6.84
N PHE A 173 7.44 7.98 -6.50
CA PHE A 173 7.89 9.37 -6.59
C PHE A 173 8.46 9.67 -7.98
N GLN A 174 7.71 10.40 -8.78
CA GLN A 174 8.09 10.87 -10.12
C GLN A 174 8.76 9.81 -11.00
N PRO A 175 8.06 8.73 -11.39
CA PRO A 175 8.59 7.76 -12.34
C PRO A 175 9.06 8.43 -13.63
N ARG A 176 10.26 8.07 -14.09
CA ARG A 176 10.91 8.65 -15.29
C ARG A 176 11.14 7.64 -16.40
N GLY A 177 11.10 6.36 -16.08
CA GLY A 177 11.30 5.28 -17.02
C GLY A 177 10.64 4.00 -16.56
N LEU A 178 10.30 3.14 -17.50
CA LEU A 178 9.74 1.83 -17.28
C LEU A 178 10.35 0.85 -18.27
N LYS A 179 10.68 -0.34 -17.80
CA LYS A 179 11.13 -1.46 -18.61
C LYS A 179 10.47 -2.75 -18.17
N ILE A 180 10.14 -3.61 -19.12
CA ILE A 180 9.65 -4.96 -18.85
C ILE A 180 10.76 -5.94 -19.22
N VAL A 181 11.13 -6.79 -18.24
CA VAL A 181 12.12 -7.86 -18.42
C VAL A 181 11.51 -9.14 -17.86
N ASP A 182 11.44 -10.19 -18.65
CA ASP A 182 10.83 -11.48 -18.29
C ASP A 182 9.42 -11.33 -17.66
N ASP A 183 8.59 -10.49 -18.31
CA ASP A 183 7.23 -10.12 -17.89
C ASP A 183 7.14 -9.42 -16.52
N GLN A 184 8.26 -8.99 -15.94
CA GLN A 184 8.31 -8.17 -14.73
C GLN A 184 8.47 -6.69 -15.07
N ILE A 185 7.74 -5.84 -14.35
CA ILE A 185 7.77 -4.40 -14.55
C ILE A 185 8.83 -3.78 -13.63
N TYR A 186 9.80 -3.09 -14.22
CA TYR A 186 10.80 -2.31 -13.51
C TYR A 186 10.55 -0.82 -13.76
N VAL A 187 10.49 -0.04 -12.67
CA VAL A 187 10.23 1.41 -12.76
C VAL A 187 11.38 2.18 -12.14
N LEU A 188 11.92 3.12 -12.90
CA LEU A 188 12.91 4.07 -12.41
C LEU A 188 12.19 5.31 -11.87
N SER A 189 12.18 5.50 -10.57
CA SER A 189 11.76 6.72 -9.89
C SER A 189 12.93 7.67 -9.67
N LEU A 190 12.65 8.94 -9.36
CA LEU A 190 13.71 9.95 -9.25
C LEU A 190 14.81 9.60 -8.22
N PHE A 191 14.46 8.84 -7.16
CA PHE A 191 15.40 8.43 -6.11
C PHE A 191 15.49 6.92 -5.90
N PHE A 192 14.66 6.12 -6.55
CA PHE A 192 14.60 4.67 -6.33
C PHE A 192 14.34 3.91 -7.61
N PHE A 193 15.05 2.80 -7.76
CA PHE A 193 14.69 1.74 -8.70
C PHE A 193 13.76 0.78 -7.98
N CYS A 194 12.55 0.59 -8.49
CA CYS A 194 11.55 -0.30 -7.91
C CYS A 194 11.29 -1.45 -8.89
N PRO A 195 11.63 -2.69 -8.52
CA PRO A 195 11.28 -3.87 -9.29
C PRO A 195 9.81 -4.21 -9.12
#